data_885efbb9915e671cf1d94d0c55b776fe
#
_entry.id   885efbb9915e671cf1d94d0c55b776fe
#
_cell.length_a   1.000
_cell.length_b   1.000
_cell.length_c   1.000
_cell.angle_alpha   90.00
_cell.angle_beta   90.00
_cell.angle_gamma   90.00
#
_symmetry.space_group_name_H-M   'P 1'
#
loop_
_entity.id
_entity.type
_entity.pdbx_description
1 polymer ?
#
loop_
_entity_poly.entity_id
_entity_poly.type
_entity_poly.pdbx_seq_one_letter_code
_entity_poly.pdbx_strand_id
1 'polypeptide(L)'
;MSRKMLIKPFRSIESAATATHNWRRRQILKAGASTLVLGLAVPRLAWATSVLGVRVWPARDYTRVTIESDQPLQNSQQLLQGPDRLVVDLSGLDLDDALKNLVSKITPNDPQIQAVRVGQYQPHVVRMVFDLKGGVKPQVFTLAPIGSYKYRLVFDLYPAVAPDPLMDLLSQTERKQQQLDAREAM
;
A
#
# COMPACT_ATOMS: atom_id res chain seq x y z
N MET A 1 78.45 -10.42 72.60
CA MET A 1 77.46 -11.19 71.80
C MET A 1 76.08 -10.65 72.15
N SER A 2 75.48 -9.80 71.30
CA SER A 2 74.26 -9.10 71.60
C SER A 2 73.14 -9.59 70.65
N ARG A 3 72.10 -10.16 71.22
CA ARG A 3 70.86 -10.53 70.48
C ARG A 3 69.97 -9.32 70.35
N LYS A 4 69.75 -8.86 69.14
CA LYS A 4 68.75 -7.87 68.87
C LYS A 4 67.34 -8.54 68.65
N MET A 5 66.46 -8.20 69.54
CA MET A 5 65.06 -8.62 69.50
C MET A 5 64.28 -7.73 68.43
N LEU A 6 63.69 -8.39 67.44
CA LEU A 6 62.96 -7.73 66.38
C LEU A 6 61.47 -7.68 66.77
N ILE A 7 60.98 -6.46 67.05
CA ILE A 7 59.57 -6.18 67.33
C ILE A 7 58.86 -5.98 66.00
N LYS A 8 57.86 -6.80 65.68
CA LYS A 8 56.95 -6.62 64.51
C LYS A 8 55.87 -5.59 64.85
N PRO A 9 55.56 -4.65 63.98
CA PRO A 9 54.46 -3.73 64.22
C PRO A 9 53.11 -4.39 63.95
N PHE A 10 52.16 -4.08 64.81
CA PHE A 10 50.77 -4.43 64.80
C PHE A 10 50.07 -3.78 63.60
N ARG A 11 49.44 -4.55 62.74
CA ARG A 11 48.76 -4.09 61.58
C ARG A 11 47.29 -3.79 61.94
N SER A 12 46.92 -2.55 61.92
CA SER A 12 45.58 -2.08 62.18
C SER A 12 44.61 -2.60 61.07
N ILE A 13 43.51 -3.26 61.53
CA ILE A 13 42.41 -3.67 60.71
C ILE A 13 41.42 -2.56 60.81
N GLU A 14 41.43 -1.65 59.81
CA GLU A 14 40.37 -0.63 59.66
C GLU A 14 39.89 -0.60 58.23
N SER A 15 38.57 -0.64 58.10
CA SER A 15 37.74 -0.13 57.02
C SER A 15 37.66 -0.96 55.74
N ALA A 16 36.81 -1.99 55.76
CA ALA A 16 36.26 -2.60 54.57
C ALA A 16 34.71 -2.73 54.63
N ALA A 17 34.01 -1.70 55.12
CA ALA A 17 32.55 -1.81 55.31
C ALA A 17 31.69 -0.75 54.61
N THR A 18 32.24 0.14 53.76
CA THR A 18 31.42 1.26 53.21
C THR A 18 31.30 1.29 51.69
N ALA A 19 31.94 0.38 50.95
CA ALA A 19 31.92 0.46 49.45
C ALA A 19 30.83 -0.38 48.76
N THR A 20 30.15 -1.29 49.43
CA THR A 20 29.21 -2.25 48.79
C THR A 20 27.75 -1.71 48.66
N HIS A 21 27.41 -0.69 49.46
CA HIS A 21 26.00 -0.21 49.48
C HIS A 21 25.63 0.70 48.31
N ASN A 22 26.59 1.40 47.70
CA ASN A 22 26.31 2.34 46.61
C ASN A 22 26.23 1.70 45.23
N TRP A 23 26.80 0.54 45.01
CA TRP A 23 26.75 -0.15 43.73
C TRP A 23 25.34 -0.73 43.43
N ARG A 24 24.73 -1.36 44.43
CA ARG A 24 23.38 -1.93 44.23
C ARG A 24 22.32 -0.85 43.92
N ARG A 25 22.41 0.32 44.55
CA ARG A 25 21.50 1.44 44.25
C ARG A 25 21.65 1.97 42.82
N ARG A 26 22.87 2.04 42.29
CA ARG A 26 23.14 2.47 40.92
C ARG A 26 22.65 1.45 39.87
N GLN A 27 22.73 0.16 40.18
CA GLN A 27 22.24 -0.92 39.31
C GLN A 27 20.70 -0.90 39.22
N ILE A 28 20.01 -0.67 40.34
CA ILE A 28 18.54 -0.58 40.40
C ILE A 28 18.03 0.64 39.63
N LEU A 29 18.73 1.77 39.70
CA LEU A 29 18.38 2.97 38.95
C LEU A 29 18.57 2.79 37.43
N LYS A 30 19.60 2.10 37.00
CA LYS A 30 19.83 1.79 35.58
C LYS A 30 18.82 0.78 35.03
N ALA A 31 18.41 -0.22 35.80
CA ALA A 31 17.38 -1.19 35.44
C ALA A 31 15.99 -0.53 35.37
N GLY A 32 15.67 0.37 36.33
CA GLY A 32 14.42 1.13 36.35
C GLY A 32 14.27 2.09 35.16
N ALA A 33 15.36 2.78 34.75
CA ALA A 33 15.35 3.67 33.60
C ALA A 33 15.16 2.93 32.27
N SER A 34 15.74 1.71 32.14
CA SER A 34 15.58 0.88 30.94
C SER A 34 14.15 0.35 30.79
N THR A 35 13.47 0.03 31.89
CA THR A 35 12.08 -0.46 31.87
C THR A 35 11.08 0.66 31.56
N LEU A 36 11.38 1.91 31.96
CA LEU A 36 10.49 3.05 31.70
C LEU A 36 10.50 3.49 30.23
N VAL A 37 11.61 3.29 29.51
CA VAL A 37 11.71 3.63 28.08
C VAL A 37 10.95 2.64 27.20
N LEU A 38 10.83 1.35 27.60
CA LEU A 38 10.04 0.36 26.87
C LEU A 38 8.50 0.60 26.97
N GLY A 39 8.04 1.31 27.99
CA GLY A 39 6.61 1.56 28.22
C GLY A 39 6.01 2.72 27.40
N LEU A 40 6.82 3.48 26.65
CA LEU A 40 6.38 4.62 25.86
C LEU A 40 6.22 4.30 24.35
N ALA A 41 6.24 3.03 23.96
CA ALA A 41 5.76 2.63 22.65
C ALA A 41 4.23 2.85 22.63
N VAL A 42 3.81 4.08 22.31
CA VAL A 42 2.41 4.39 22.04
C VAL A 42 1.98 3.48 20.90
N PRO A 43 1.02 2.56 21.10
CA PRO A 43 0.50 1.79 19.99
C PRO A 43 -0.07 2.82 19.00
N ARG A 44 0.51 2.92 17.82
CA ARG A 44 -0.13 3.64 16.73
C ARG A 44 -1.41 2.87 16.46
N LEU A 45 -2.53 3.42 16.92
CA LEU A 45 -3.83 2.97 16.48
C LEU A 45 -3.80 3.03 14.96
N ALA A 46 -3.63 1.89 14.32
CA ALA A 46 -3.79 1.78 12.88
C ALA A 46 -5.28 2.00 12.62
N TRP A 47 -5.65 3.21 12.25
CA TRP A 47 -7.00 3.51 11.78
C TRP A 47 -7.13 2.74 10.47
N ALA A 48 -8.07 1.79 10.42
CA ALA A 48 -8.40 1.13 9.18
C ALA A 48 -8.91 2.20 8.21
N THR A 49 -8.27 2.29 7.06
CA THR A 49 -8.70 3.20 5.99
C THR A 49 -10.04 2.74 5.44
N SER A 50 -10.97 3.65 5.23
CA SER A 50 -12.29 3.36 4.66
C SER A 50 -12.35 3.81 3.21
N VAL A 51 -12.88 2.96 2.33
CA VAL A 51 -13.20 3.32 0.96
C VAL A 51 -14.55 4.01 0.92
N LEU A 52 -14.58 5.24 0.43
CA LEU A 52 -15.79 6.07 0.33
C LEU A 52 -16.53 5.87 -0.98
N GLY A 53 -15.81 5.44 -2.01
CA GLY A 53 -16.41 5.18 -3.30
C GLY A 53 -15.42 4.72 -4.36
N VAL A 54 -15.97 4.12 -5.39
CA VAL A 54 -15.21 3.68 -6.56
C VAL A 54 -15.92 4.16 -7.82
N ARG A 55 -15.15 4.70 -8.75
CA ARG A 55 -15.63 5.16 -10.06
C ARG A 55 -14.80 4.54 -11.16
N VAL A 56 -15.45 4.15 -12.23
CA VAL A 56 -14.81 3.65 -13.45
C VAL A 56 -15.26 4.54 -14.60
N TRP A 57 -14.30 4.99 -15.38
CA TRP A 57 -14.53 5.83 -16.55
C TRP A 57 -13.85 5.19 -17.76
N PRO A 58 -14.58 4.38 -18.54
CA PRO A 58 -14.07 3.85 -19.79
C PRO A 58 -14.03 4.97 -20.83
N ALA A 59 -12.85 5.34 -21.26
CA ALA A 59 -12.63 6.22 -22.39
C ALA A 59 -11.98 5.43 -23.54
N ARG A 60 -12.01 5.99 -24.73
CA ARG A 60 -11.50 5.33 -25.93
C ARG A 60 -9.99 5.06 -25.85
N ASP A 61 -9.25 6.02 -25.29
CA ASP A 61 -7.80 6.01 -25.24
C ASP A 61 -7.23 5.38 -23.94
N TYR A 62 -8.05 5.27 -22.90
CA TYR A 62 -7.68 4.65 -21.61
C TYR A 62 -8.92 4.36 -20.77
N THR A 63 -8.76 3.48 -19.79
CA THR A 63 -9.77 3.32 -18.73
C THR A 63 -9.22 3.89 -17.43
N ARG A 64 -9.98 4.79 -16.79
CA ARG A 64 -9.67 5.34 -15.47
C ARG A 64 -10.47 4.65 -14.40
N VAL A 65 -9.79 4.11 -13.39
CA VAL A 65 -10.39 3.63 -12.14
C VAL A 65 -9.96 4.56 -11.02
N THR A 66 -10.91 5.05 -10.24
CA THR A 66 -10.65 5.95 -9.11
C THR A 66 -11.25 5.36 -7.85
N ILE A 67 -10.43 5.21 -6.82
CA ILE A 67 -10.83 4.78 -5.48
C ILE A 67 -10.72 6.00 -4.56
N GLU A 68 -11.84 6.43 -3.99
CA GLU A 68 -11.90 7.52 -3.03
C GLU A 68 -11.87 6.95 -1.59
N SER A 69 -11.05 7.53 -0.71
CA SER A 69 -10.81 7.05 0.66
C SER A 69 -10.66 8.20 1.63
N ASP A 70 -10.88 7.94 2.92
CA ASP A 70 -10.73 8.91 4.00
C ASP A 70 -9.26 9.23 4.33
N GLN A 71 -8.34 8.29 4.03
CA GLN A 71 -6.90 8.41 4.20
C GLN A 71 -6.16 8.03 2.91
N PRO A 72 -4.90 8.46 2.72
CA PRO A 72 -4.11 8.08 1.55
C PRO A 72 -3.90 6.56 1.53
N LEU A 73 -4.28 5.90 0.43
CA LEU A 73 -4.09 4.47 0.23
C LEU A 73 -2.64 4.17 -0.17
N GLN A 74 -2.01 3.27 0.60
CA GLN A 74 -0.74 2.67 0.20
C GLN A 74 -1.00 1.55 -0.80
N ASN A 75 -0.28 1.55 -1.91
CA ASN A 75 -0.48 0.53 -2.94
C ASN A 75 0.85 -0.02 -3.45
N SER A 76 0.81 -1.27 -3.91
CA SER A 76 1.83 -1.86 -4.76
C SER A 76 1.16 -2.48 -5.97
N GLN A 77 1.85 -2.49 -7.11
CA GLN A 77 1.28 -2.99 -8.35
C GLN A 77 2.25 -3.90 -9.09
N GLN A 78 1.70 -4.88 -9.77
CA GLN A 78 2.44 -5.82 -10.60
C GLN A 78 1.65 -6.11 -11.89
N LEU A 79 2.31 -5.95 -13.03
CA LEU A 79 1.77 -6.35 -14.33
C LEU A 79 2.24 -7.75 -14.65
N LEU A 80 1.30 -8.65 -14.94
CA LEU A 80 1.55 -10.04 -15.33
C LEU A 80 1.16 -10.23 -16.81
N GLN A 81 1.90 -11.11 -17.49
CA GLN A 81 1.64 -11.49 -18.88
C GLN A 81 1.29 -12.97 -18.95
N GLY A 82 0.48 -13.33 -19.95
CA GLY A 82 0.09 -14.68 -20.25
C GLY A 82 -0.83 -15.38 -19.22
N PRO A 83 -2.08 -14.88 -18.93
CA PRO A 83 -2.79 -13.76 -19.55
C PRO A 83 -2.42 -12.42 -18.93
N ASP A 84 -2.70 -11.34 -19.67
CA ASP A 84 -2.43 -9.98 -19.23
C ASP A 84 -3.30 -9.60 -18.01
N ARG A 85 -2.65 -9.23 -16.91
CA ARG A 85 -3.30 -8.85 -15.65
C ARG A 85 -2.55 -7.74 -14.95
N LEU A 86 -3.28 -6.81 -14.36
CA LEU A 86 -2.74 -5.88 -13.38
C LEU A 86 -3.20 -6.33 -11.99
N VAL A 87 -2.25 -6.66 -11.12
CA VAL A 87 -2.48 -6.98 -9.71
C VAL A 87 -2.12 -5.76 -8.88
N VAL A 88 -3.03 -5.35 -8.00
CA VAL A 88 -2.85 -4.21 -7.10
C VAL A 88 -3.15 -4.65 -5.67
N ASP A 89 -2.21 -4.45 -4.77
CA ASP A 89 -2.38 -4.66 -3.34
C ASP A 89 -2.56 -3.31 -2.65
N LEU A 90 -3.64 -3.16 -1.92
CA LEU A 90 -3.98 -1.99 -1.12
C LEU A 90 -3.76 -2.31 0.35
N SER A 91 -2.79 -1.65 1.00
CA SER A 91 -2.43 -1.88 2.40
C SER A 91 -3.17 -0.93 3.34
N GLY A 92 -3.42 -1.39 4.58
CA GLY A 92 -4.14 -0.62 5.60
C GLY A 92 -5.66 -0.62 5.38
N LEU A 93 -6.19 -1.57 4.62
CA LEU A 93 -7.57 -1.64 4.18
C LEU A 93 -8.13 -3.04 4.38
N ASP A 94 -9.35 -3.12 4.86
CA ASP A 94 -10.13 -4.35 4.87
C ASP A 94 -11.17 -4.33 3.76
N LEU A 95 -11.54 -5.52 3.27
CA LEU A 95 -12.48 -5.67 2.17
C LEU A 95 -13.88 -5.21 2.60
N ASP A 96 -14.36 -4.14 2.00
CA ASP A 96 -15.69 -3.59 2.22
C ASP A 96 -16.62 -3.74 1.01
N ASP A 97 -17.87 -3.35 1.18
CA ASP A 97 -18.86 -3.47 0.11
C ASP A 97 -18.62 -2.47 -1.03
N ALA A 98 -17.95 -1.34 -0.79
CA ALA A 98 -17.61 -0.40 -1.84
C ALA A 98 -16.63 -1.00 -2.84
N LEU A 99 -15.63 -1.74 -2.35
CA LEU A 99 -14.68 -2.47 -3.20
C LEU A 99 -15.32 -3.67 -3.89
N LYS A 100 -16.18 -4.43 -3.18
CA LYS A 100 -16.93 -5.54 -3.81
C LYS A 100 -17.82 -5.05 -4.96
N ASN A 101 -18.44 -3.89 -4.79
CA ASN A 101 -19.27 -3.27 -5.82
C ASN A 101 -18.47 -2.71 -7.01
N LEU A 102 -17.13 -2.63 -6.94
CA LEU A 102 -16.29 -2.24 -8.07
C LEU A 102 -16.54 -3.14 -9.28
N VAL A 103 -16.62 -4.46 -9.06
CA VAL A 103 -16.82 -5.45 -10.13
C VAL A 103 -18.09 -5.16 -10.94
N SER A 104 -19.16 -4.73 -10.27
CA SER A 104 -20.44 -4.41 -10.92
C SER A 104 -20.40 -3.15 -11.80
N LYS A 105 -19.38 -2.29 -11.61
CA LYS A 105 -19.21 -1.06 -12.39
C LYS A 105 -18.40 -1.25 -13.67
N ILE A 106 -17.70 -2.38 -13.79
CA ILE A 106 -16.98 -2.74 -15.01
C ILE A 106 -17.97 -3.33 -15.99
N THR A 107 -18.11 -2.68 -17.12
CA THR A 107 -19.01 -3.13 -18.19
C THR A 107 -18.28 -4.05 -19.16
N PRO A 108 -18.96 -5.01 -19.82
CA PRO A 108 -18.35 -5.86 -20.85
C PRO A 108 -17.73 -5.06 -22.01
N ASN A 109 -18.19 -3.83 -22.22
CA ASN A 109 -17.72 -2.94 -23.29
C ASN A 109 -16.54 -2.05 -22.88
N ASP A 110 -15.99 -2.22 -21.66
CA ASP A 110 -14.76 -1.50 -21.28
C ASP A 110 -13.64 -1.81 -22.26
N PRO A 111 -12.89 -0.81 -22.78
CA PRO A 111 -11.91 -1.04 -23.84
C PRO A 111 -10.66 -1.78 -23.35
N GLN A 112 -10.30 -1.67 -22.07
CA GLN A 112 -9.05 -2.21 -21.51
C GLN A 112 -9.29 -3.37 -20.54
N ILE A 113 -10.39 -3.34 -19.79
CA ILE A 113 -10.65 -4.28 -18.71
C ILE A 113 -11.65 -5.33 -19.18
N GLN A 114 -11.31 -6.61 -19.03
CA GLN A 114 -12.18 -7.73 -19.26
C GLN A 114 -13.01 -8.05 -18.01
N ALA A 115 -12.35 -8.11 -16.85
CA ALA A 115 -12.97 -8.39 -15.56
C ALA A 115 -12.14 -7.81 -14.42
N VAL A 116 -12.77 -7.60 -13.26
CA VAL A 116 -12.07 -7.24 -12.01
C VAL A 116 -12.49 -8.20 -10.91
N ARG A 117 -11.51 -8.65 -10.15
CA ARG A 117 -11.68 -9.48 -8.96
C ARG A 117 -11.09 -8.76 -7.77
N VAL A 118 -11.80 -8.81 -6.63
CA VAL A 118 -11.38 -8.18 -5.37
C VAL A 118 -11.47 -9.21 -4.26
N GLY A 119 -10.48 -9.26 -3.38
CA GLY A 119 -10.48 -10.18 -2.26
C GLY A 119 -9.54 -9.74 -1.14
N GLN A 120 -9.83 -10.18 0.08
CA GLN A 120 -8.89 -10.04 1.19
C GLN A 120 -7.70 -10.97 0.94
N TYR A 121 -6.51 -10.42 0.80
CA TYR A 121 -5.29 -11.20 0.52
C TYR A 121 -4.54 -11.55 1.81
N GLN A 122 -4.39 -10.56 2.70
CA GLN A 122 -3.78 -10.69 4.03
C GLN A 122 -4.56 -9.81 5.01
N PRO A 123 -4.37 -9.94 6.33
CA PRO A 123 -4.91 -8.98 7.28
C PRO A 123 -4.52 -7.56 6.88
N HIS A 124 -5.53 -6.70 6.72
CA HIS A 124 -5.38 -5.29 6.29
C HIS A 124 -4.72 -5.10 4.91
N VAL A 125 -4.80 -6.11 4.03
CA VAL A 125 -4.36 -5.99 2.62
C VAL A 125 -5.43 -6.55 1.70
N VAL A 126 -6.01 -5.71 0.89
CA VAL A 126 -6.97 -6.07 -0.15
C VAL A 126 -6.23 -6.17 -1.49
N ARG A 127 -6.40 -7.30 -2.18
CA ARG A 127 -5.89 -7.51 -3.53
C ARG A 127 -6.98 -7.30 -4.56
N MET A 128 -6.67 -6.46 -5.55
CA MET A 128 -7.47 -6.27 -6.75
C MET A 128 -6.72 -6.87 -7.95
N VAL A 129 -7.42 -7.62 -8.77
CA VAL A 129 -6.88 -8.19 -10.01
C VAL A 129 -7.75 -7.72 -11.16
N PHE A 130 -7.15 -6.96 -12.06
CA PHE A 130 -7.75 -6.55 -13.32
C PHE A 130 -7.32 -7.54 -14.39
N ASP A 131 -8.24 -8.34 -14.90
CA ASP A 131 -8.03 -9.15 -16.09
C ASP A 131 -8.17 -8.21 -17.30
N LEU A 132 -7.16 -8.15 -18.14
CA LEU A 132 -7.04 -7.16 -19.21
C LEU A 132 -7.37 -7.80 -20.58
N LYS A 133 -7.90 -6.98 -21.49
CA LYS A 133 -8.17 -7.41 -22.88
C LYS A 133 -6.92 -7.44 -23.75
N GLY A 134 -5.84 -6.81 -23.29
CA GLY A 134 -4.55 -6.76 -23.94
C GLY A 134 -3.52 -6.09 -23.05
N GLY A 135 -2.30 -5.96 -23.53
CA GLY A 135 -1.22 -5.28 -22.80
C GLY A 135 -1.56 -3.83 -22.51
N VAL A 136 -1.30 -3.38 -21.28
CA VAL A 136 -1.49 -1.99 -20.86
C VAL A 136 -0.22 -1.39 -20.27
N LYS A 137 -0.17 -0.05 -20.25
CA LYS A 137 0.79 0.77 -19.51
C LYS A 137 0.03 1.47 -18.38
N PRO A 138 0.00 0.92 -17.16
CA PRO A 138 -0.71 1.52 -16.05
C PRO A 138 0.03 2.77 -15.57
N GLN A 139 -0.72 3.85 -15.28
CA GLN A 139 -0.26 5.00 -14.54
C GLN A 139 -1.05 5.07 -13.23
N VAL A 140 -0.34 5.03 -12.10
CA VAL A 140 -0.96 5.02 -10.78
C VAL A 140 -0.46 6.21 -9.98
N PHE A 141 -1.39 6.99 -9.46
CA PHE A 141 -1.07 8.19 -8.68
C PHE A 141 -2.16 8.50 -7.65
N THR A 142 -1.77 9.22 -6.61
CA THR A 142 -2.68 9.65 -5.55
C THR A 142 -2.96 11.14 -5.68
N LEU A 143 -4.22 11.53 -5.56
CA LEU A 143 -4.66 12.92 -5.49
C LEU A 143 -5.03 13.26 -4.04
N ALA A 144 -4.50 14.39 -3.56
CA ALA A 144 -4.85 14.96 -2.27
C ALA A 144 -6.30 15.46 -2.25
N PRO A 145 -6.90 15.62 -1.05
CA PRO A 145 -8.23 16.22 -0.91
C PRO A 145 -8.29 17.62 -1.52
N ILE A 146 -9.38 17.88 -2.23
CA ILE A 146 -9.70 19.21 -2.80
C ILE A 146 -11.21 19.43 -2.83
N GLY A 147 -11.68 20.52 -2.29
CA GLY A 147 -13.11 20.82 -2.17
C GLY A 147 -13.84 19.75 -1.35
N SER A 148 -14.84 19.13 -1.93
CA SER A 148 -15.61 18.02 -1.31
C SER A 148 -14.97 16.65 -1.48
N TYR A 149 -13.98 16.51 -2.36
CA TYR A 149 -13.31 15.24 -2.63
C TYR A 149 -12.27 14.93 -1.57
N LYS A 150 -12.21 13.66 -1.16
CA LYS A 150 -11.21 13.11 -0.24
C LYS A 150 -9.95 12.65 -0.99
N TYR A 151 -9.15 11.77 -0.37
CA TYR A 151 -8.02 11.15 -1.06
C TYR A 151 -8.51 10.27 -2.19
N ARG A 152 -7.81 10.26 -3.31
CA ARG A 152 -8.17 9.45 -4.48
C ARG A 152 -6.95 8.74 -5.02
N LEU A 153 -7.01 7.43 -5.05
CA LEU A 153 -6.05 6.61 -5.77
C LEU A 153 -6.60 6.38 -7.17
N VAL A 154 -5.81 6.76 -8.18
CA VAL A 154 -6.21 6.73 -9.59
C VAL A 154 -5.34 5.73 -10.34
N PHE A 155 -5.97 4.90 -11.15
CA PHE A 155 -5.35 3.98 -12.09
C PHE A 155 -5.80 4.37 -13.50
N ASP A 156 -4.87 4.85 -14.32
CA ASP A 156 -5.09 5.09 -15.74
C ASP A 156 -4.46 3.95 -16.54
N LEU A 157 -5.27 3.16 -17.19
CA LEU A 157 -4.88 2.00 -17.98
C LEU A 157 -4.84 2.39 -19.45
N TYR A 158 -3.68 2.76 -19.95
CA TYR A 158 -3.45 3.03 -21.37
C TYR A 158 -3.13 1.74 -22.12
N PRO A 159 -3.62 1.53 -23.35
CA PRO A 159 -3.18 0.40 -24.15
C PRO A 159 -1.66 0.46 -24.39
N ALA A 160 -0.99 -0.70 -24.36
CA ALA A 160 0.45 -0.77 -24.59
C ALA A 160 0.84 -0.30 -25.99
N VAL A 161 -0.05 -0.58 -26.98
CA VAL A 161 0.02 -0.08 -28.34
C VAL A 161 -1.08 0.97 -28.50
N ALA A 162 -0.70 2.21 -28.73
CA ALA A 162 -1.67 3.28 -28.97
C ALA A 162 -2.52 2.97 -30.21
N PRO A 163 -3.83 3.20 -30.18
CA PRO A 163 -4.67 3.09 -31.37
C PRO A 163 -4.12 4.01 -32.47
N ASP A 164 -3.99 3.47 -33.68
CA ASP A 164 -3.61 4.29 -34.84
C ASP A 164 -4.82 5.09 -35.31
N PRO A 165 -4.76 6.43 -35.23
CA PRO A 165 -5.88 7.28 -35.65
C PRO A 165 -6.28 7.09 -37.12
N LEU A 166 -5.31 6.75 -38.00
CA LEU A 166 -5.56 6.50 -39.40
C LEU A 166 -6.34 5.20 -39.60
N MET A 167 -5.95 4.12 -38.95
CA MET A 167 -6.66 2.83 -39.01
C MET A 167 -8.10 2.98 -38.47
N ASP A 168 -8.28 3.80 -37.45
CA ASP A 168 -9.59 4.11 -36.90
C ASP A 168 -10.49 4.84 -37.91
N LEU A 169 -9.95 5.85 -38.61
CA LEU A 169 -10.68 6.56 -39.63
C LEU A 169 -11.05 5.66 -40.82
N LEU A 170 -10.12 4.81 -41.25
CA LEU A 170 -10.39 3.83 -42.31
C LEU A 170 -11.50 2.87 -41.90
N SER A 171 -11.44 2.30 -40.72
CA SER A 171 -12.49 1.39 -40.22
C SER A 171 -13.86 2.03 -40.06
N GLN A 172 -13.91 3.32 -39.71
CA GLN A 172 -15.17 4.09 -39.65
C GLN A 172 -15.72 4.36 -41.04
N THR A 173 -14.86 4.69 -42.01
CA THR A 173 -15.27 4.93 -43.40
C THR A 173 -15.80 3.64 -44.02
N GLU A 174 -15.14 2.52 -43.82
CA GLU A 174 -15.60 1.22 -44.33
C GLU A 174 -16.96 0.81 -43.72
N ARG A 175 -17.11 0.95 -42.39
CA ARG A 175 -18.42 0.69 -41.73
C ARG A 175 -19.54 1.58 -42.26
N LYS A 176 -19.24 2.85 -42.49
CA LYS A 176 -20.23 3.79 -43.06
C LYS A 176 -20.61 3.42 -44.49
N GLN A 177 -19.64 3.03 -45.30
CA GLN A 177 -19.89 2.56 -46.68
C GLN A 177 -20.74 1.29 -46.66
N GLN A 178 -20.39 0.29 -45.86
CA GLN A 178 -21.18 -0.94 -45.71
C GLN A 178 -22.65 -0.67 -45.29
N GLN A 179 -22.86 0.31 -44.41
CA GLN A 179 -24.22 0.72 -43.99
C GLN A 179 -24.99 1.39 -45.10
N LEU A 180 -24.32 2.17 -45.96
CA LEU A 180 -24.94 2.78 -47.12
C LEU A 180 -25.34 1.73 -48.14
N ASP A 181 -24.40 0.83 -48.47
CA ASP A 181 -24.64 -0.26 -49.43
C ASP A 181 -25.77 -1.19 -48.94
N ALA A 182 -25.83 -1.49 -47.63
CA ALA A 182 -26.93 -2.28 -47.07
C ALA A 182 -28.31 -1.57 -47.14
N ARG A 183 -28.33 -0.23 -47.06
CA ARG A 183 -29.54 0.56 -47.19
C ARG A 183 -30.04 0.67 -48.63
N GLU A 184 -29.13 0.73 -49.61
CA GLU A 184 -29.47 0.75 -51.03
C GLU A 184 -29.95 -0.62 -51.52
N ALA A 185 -29.58 -1.70 -50.85
CA ALA A 185 -29.97 -3.07 -51.20
C ALA A 185 -31.37 -3.49 -50.66
N MET A 186 -31.99 -2.65 -49.84
CA MET A 186 -33.31 -2.90 -49.25
C MET A 186 -34.42 -2.18 -49.97
#